data_2dd0f41d09f99d58c84d60ddc9ac6668
#
_entry.id   2dd0f41d09f99d58c84d60ddc9ac6668
#
_cell.length_a   1.000
_cell.length_b   1.000
_cell.length_c   1.000
_cell.angle_alpha   90.00
_cell.angle_beta   90.00
_cell.angle_gamma   90.00
#
_symmetry.space_group_name_H-M   'P 1'
#
loop_
_entity.id
_entity.type
_entity.pdbx_description
1 polymer ?
#
loop_
_entity_poly.entity_id
_entity_poly.type
_entity_poly.pdbx_seq_one_letter_code
_entity_poly.pdbx_strand_id
1 'polypeptide(L)'
;MMNHQSMQNGKQGPLEGIKIVEYGVFHAGPGGSAILGDLGAEIIKIESGFGDPERYWTKIADLDMSTPNGESIMHEVSNRNKKGIHLDIKTEQGKTILHRLVEDADVFLTNLRKNTKQKLGIDYESLKKINPRIIHANVSGFGPEGPMDNLGALTPLDRLFPA
;
A
#
# COMPACT_ATOMS: atom_id res chain seq x y z
N MET A 1 25.28 2.04 35.12
CA MET A 1 25.40 1.36 33.83
C MET A 1 24.06 0.73 33.53
N MET A 2 23.23 1.37 32.73
CA MET A 2 21.95 0.81 32.29
C MET A 2 22.22 -0.24 31.20
N ASN A 3 21.68 -1.42 31.43
CA ASN A 3 21.93 -2.60 30.63
C ASN A 3 21.25 -2.47 29.26
N HIS A 4 22.00 -2.41 28.18
CA HIS A 4 21.51 -2.31 26.79
C HIS A 4 20.71 -3.52 26.29
N GLN A 5 20.50 -4.54 27.12
CA GLN A 5 19.74 -5.75 26.77
C GLN A 5 18.22 -5.64 26.92
N SER A 6 17.70 -4.55 27.49
CA SER A 6 16.24 -4.38 27.69
C SER A 6 15.51 -3.72 26.52
N MET A 7 16.19 -3.39 25.42
CA MET A 7 15.57 -2.76 24.24
C MET A 7 15.23 -3.74 23.10
N GLN A 8 15.39 -5.04 23.30
CA GLN A 8 15.06 -6.06 22.30
C GLN A 8 13.73 -6.81 22.55
N ASN A 9 12.97 -6.43 23.57
CA ASN A 9 11.57 -6.87 23.64
C ASN A 9 10.81 -6.06 22.62
N GLY A 10 10.52 -6.68 21.45
CA GLY A 10 9.74 -6.10 20.38
C GLY A 10 8.50 -5.44 20.95
N LYS A 11 8.22 -4.21 20.53
CA LYS A 11 7.00 -3.50 20.90
C LYS A 11 5.83 -4.34 20.42
N GLN A 12 5.23 -5.11 21.30
CA GLN A 12 3.96 -5.79 21.02
C GLN A 12 2.90 -4.69 20.84
N GLY A 13 2.49 -4.49 19.61
CA GLY A 13 1.40 -3.56 19.28
C GLY A 13 0.05 -4.28 19.31
N PRO A 14 -1.07 -3.54 19.36
CA PRO A 14 -2.41 -4.13 19.36
C PRO A 14 -2.72 -4.94 18.09
N LEU A 15 -1.96 -4.78 17.02
CA LEU A 15 -2.10 -5.52 15.75
C LEU A 15 -0.98 -6.54 15.52
N GLU A 16 -0.26 -6.94 16.56
CA GLU A 16 0.75 -7.98 16.42
C GLU A 16 0.13 -9.29 15.89
N GLY A 17 0.80 -9.90 14.90
CA GLY A 17 0.33 -11.11 14.23
C GLY A 17 -0.64 -10.86 13.07
N ILE A 18 -1.14 -9.63 12.90
CA ILE A 18 -1.95 -9.26 11.73
C ILE A 18 -1.04 -9.02 10.52
N LYS A 19 -1.34 -9.69 9.41
CA LYS A 19 -0.60 -9.61 8.16
C LYS A 19 -1.40 -8.84 7.10
N ILE A 20 -0.80 -7.81 6.54
CA ILE A 20 -1.41 -6.96 5.51
C ILE A 20 -0.58 -7.05 4.24
N VAL A 21 -1.19 -7.45 3.14
CA VAL A 21 -0.63 -7.32 1.79
C VAL A 21 -1.19 -6.04 1.17
N GLU A 22 -0.30 -5.15 0.78
CA GLU A 22 -0.66 -3.89 0.15
C GLU A 22 -0.22 -3.86 -1.31
N TYR A 23 -1.17 -3.54 -2.20
CA TYR A 23 -0.89 -3.18 -3.59
C TYR A 23 -1.57 -1.87 -3.92
N GLY A 24 -0.93 -0.79 -3.53
CA GLY A 24 -1.42 0.58 -3.66
C GLY A 24 -0.30 1.55 -3.98
N VAL A 25 -0.67 2.75 -4.38
CA VAL A 25 0.25 3.83 -4.76
C VAL A 25 -0.14 5.13 -4.07
N PHE A 26 0.79 6.06 -4.00
CA PHE A 26 0.61 7.34 -3.35
C PHE A 26 0.20 7.23 -1.87
N HIS A 27 -0.48 8.25 -1.37
CA HIS A 27 -0.70 8.45 0.07
C HIS A 27 -1.97 7.80 0.61
N ALA A 28 -3.08 7.82 -0.14
CA ALA A 28 -4.41 7.53 0.40
C ALA A 28 -4.57 6.09 0.96
N GLY A 29 -4.06 5.07 0.30
CA GLY A 29 -4.02 3.70 0.84
C GLY A 29 -2.79 3.46 1.71
N PRO A 30 -1.59 3.70 1.15
CA PRO A 30 -0.33 3.44 1.82
C PRO A 30 -0.15 4.14 3.18
N GLY A 31 -0.60 5.39 3.32
CA GLY A 31 -0.56 6.09 4.61
C GLY A 31 -1.40 5.41 5.71
N GLY A 32 -2.55 4.84 5.33
CA GLY A 32 -3.38 4.07 6.25
C GLY A 32 -2.68 2.81 6.76
N SER A 33 -2.08 2.02 5.88
CA SER A 33 -1.35 0.82 6.30
C SER A 33 -0.08 1.14 7.09
N ALA A 34 0.59 2.27 6.82
CA ALA A 34 1.73 2.71 7.63
C ALA A 34 1.33 2.93 9.10
N ILE A 35 0.15 3.50 9.36
CA ILE A 35 -0.41 3.64 10.72
C ILE A 35 -0.67 2.26 11.35
N LEU A 36 -1.20 1.31 10.57
CA LEU A 36 -1.40 -0.07 11.06
C LEU A 36 -0.07 -0.76 11.38
N GLY A 37 0.99 -0.45 10.61
CA GLY A 37 2.35 -0.89 10.91
C GLY A 37 2.90 -0.29 12.19
N ASP A 38 2.62 0.98 12.49
CA ASP A 38 2.98 1.61 13.77
C ASP A 38 2.28 0.92 14.96
N LEU A 39 1.10 0.32 14.71
CA LEU A 39 0.35 -0.46 15.69
C LEU A 39 0.77 -1.93 15.77
N GLY A 40 1.78 -2.36 15.03
CA GLY A 40 2.38 -3.70 15.12
C GLY A 40 1.97 -4.68 14.02
N ALA A 41 1.15 -4.28 13.03
CA ALA A 41 0.85 -5.14 11.89
C ALA A 41 2.10 -5.37 11.01
N GLU A 42 2.24 -6.57 10.47
CA GLU A 42 3.23 -6.89 9.45
C GLU A 42 2.68 -6.49 8.07
N ILE A 43 3.40 -5.59 7.37
CA ILE A 43 2.95 -5.10 6.07
C ILE A 43 3.94 -5.48 4.99
N ILE A 44 3.42 -6.12 3.95
CA ILE A 44 4.16 -6.40 2.72
C ILE A 44 3.57 -5.52 1.61
N LYS A 45 4.33 -4.52 1.19
CA LYS A 45 3.98 -3.66 0.05
C LYS A 45 4.51 -4.26 -1.24
N ILE A 46 3.62 -4.52 -2.18
CA ILE A 46 3.95 -4.94 -3.53
C ILE A 46 4.04 -3.70 -4.42
N GLU A 47 5.13 -3.56 -5.12
CA GLU A 47 5.34 -2.55 -6.15
C GLU A 47 5.66 -3.23 -7.48
N SER A 48 5.16 -2.70 -8.58
CA SER A 48 5.42 -3.20 -9.94
C SER A 48 5.93 -2.10 -10.87
N GLY A 49 6.56 -2.48 -11.97
CA GLY A 49 7.08 -1.54 -12.94
C GLY A 49 8.15 -0.62 -12.35
N PHE A 50 7.89 0.68 -12.34
CA PHE A 50 8.82 1.68 -11.79
C PHE A 50 8.66 1.90 -10.27
N GLY A 51 7.80 1.11 -9.60
CA GLY A 51 7.51 1.29 -8.20
C GLY A 51 6.34 2.25 -7.96
N ASP A 52 6.23 2.72 -6.71
CA ASP A 52 5.25 3.73 -6.35
C ASP A 52 5.65 5.08 -6.94
N PRO A 53 4.77 5.76 -7.71
CA PRO A 53 5.10 7.08 -8.27
C PRO A 53 5.47 8.13 -7.22
N GLU A 54 4.99 7.99 -5.99
CA GLU A 54 5.31 8.90 -4.89
C GLU A 54 6.82 8.92 -4.55
N ARG A 55 7.58 7.89 -4.93
CA ARG A 55 9.04 7.84 -4.79
C ARG A 55 9.74 8.99 -5.53
N TYR A 56 9.13 9.47 -6.61
CA TYR A 56 9.71 10.50 -7.48
C TYR A 56 9.22 11.91 -7.15
N TRP A 57 8.32 12.06 -6.17
CA TRP A 57 7.80 13.37 -5.75
C TRP A 57 8.74 14.05 -4.76
N THR A 58 9.90 14.46 -5.26
CA THR A 58 10.92 15.19 -4.51
C THR A 58 10.74 16.71 -4.58
N LYS A 59 9.78 17.18 -5.40
CA LYS A 59 9.41 18.60 -5.50
C LYS A 59 7.89 18.74 -5.57
N ILE A 60 7.35 19.69 -4.81
CA ILE A 60 5.95 20.13 -4.93
C ILE A 60 5.98 21.66 -5.11
N ALA A 61 5.63 22.13 -6.30
CA ALA A 61 5.86 23.50 -6.72
C ALA A 61 7.35 23.85 -6.55
N ASP A 62 7.68 24.90 -5.79
CA ASP A 62 9.06 25.33 -5.53
C ASP A 62 9.66 24.75 -4.23
N LEU A 63 8.90 23.90 -3.53
CA LEU A 63 9.37 23.27 -2.29
C LEU A 63 10.14 21.98 -2.61
N ASP A 64 11.35 21.89 -2.05
CA ASP A 64 12.09 20.64 -2.02
C ASP A 64 11.48 19.72 -0.94
N MET A 65 10.99 18.56 -1.38
CA MET A 65 10.38 17.52 -0.57
C MET A 65 11.26 16.27 -0.51
N SER A 66 12.55 16.43 -0.69
CA SER A 66 13.51 15.33 -0.58
C SER A 66 14.14 15.23 0.81
N THR A 67 14.43 14.00 1.19
CA THR A 67 15.30 13.71 2.34
C THR A 67 16.76 14.10 1.99
N PRO A 68 17.68 14.16 2.95
CA PRO A 68 19.10 14.38 2.67
C PRO A 68 19.71 13.37 1.70
N ASN A 69 19.11 12.17 1.57
CA ASN A 69 19.54 11.12 0.66
C ASN A 69 18.87 11.22 -0.74
N GLY A 70 18.03 12.23 -0.97
CA GLY A 70 17.34 12.44 -2.24
C GLY A 70 16.04 11.62 -2.40
N GLU A 71 15.55 10.97 -1.36
CA GLU A 71 14.29 10.21 -1.38
C GLU A 71 13.10 11.13 -1.12
N SER A 72 11.92 10.77 -1.63
CA SER A 72 10.69 11.54 -1.39
C SER A 72 10.24 11.43 0.08
N ILE A 73 10.13 12.56 0.76
CA ILE A 73 9.58 12.63 2.13
C ILE A 73 8.17 12.06 2.17
N MET A 74 7.34 12.34 1.16
CA MET A 74 5.97 11.84 1.09
C MET A 74 5.93 10.31 1.02
N HIS A 75 6.81 9.72 0.20
CA HIS A 75 6.94 8.26 0.11
C HIS A 75 7.40 7.66 1.45
N GLU A 76 8.39 8.25 2.10
CA GLU A 76 8.91 7.75 3.39
C GLU A 76 7.82 7.78 4.47
N VAL A 77 7.04 8.85 4.55
CA VAL A 77 5.92 8.98 5.49
C VAL A 77 4.85 7.92 5.23
N SER A 78 4.53 7.65 3.96
CA SER A 78 3.46 6.70 3.58
C SER A 78 3.91 5.24 3.69
N ASN A 79 5.21 4.96 3.74
CA ASN A 79 5.74 3.60 3.60
C ASN A 79 6.64 3.13 4.74
N ARG A 80 6.68 3.88 5.84
CA ARG A 80 7.39 3.46 7.05
C ARG A 80 6.83 2.15 7.61
N ASN A 81 7.67 1.36 8.24
CA ASN A 81 7.33 0.06 8.85
C ASN A 81 6.82 -1.01 7.86
N LYS A 82 7.12 -0.88 6.57
CA LYS A 82 6.72 -1.86 5.56
C LYS A 82 7.91 -2.64 5.02
N LYS A 83 7.67 -3.89 4.67
CA LYS A 83 8.55 -4.71 3.86
C LYS A 83 8.16 -4.52 2.40
N GLY A 84 9.09 -4.08 1.54
CA GLY A 84 8.84 -3.90 0.11
C GLY A 84 9.21 -5.13 -0.70
N ILE A 85 8.40 -5.48 -1.68
CA ILE A 85 8.72 -6.46 -2.72
C ILE A 85 8.40 -5.89 -4.09
N HIS A 86 9.36 -5.97 -5.01
CA HIS A 86 9.09 -5.64 -6.41
C HIS A 86 8.58 -6.89 -7.14
N LEU A 87 7.35 -6.82 -7.65
CA LEU A 87 6.66 -7.97 -8.22
C LEU A 87 5.76 -7.58 -9.39
N ASP A 88 6.01 -8.12 -10.58
CA ASP A 88 5.09 -7.98 -11.70
C ASP A 88 3.98 -9.04 -11.64
N ILE A 89 2.85 -8.67 -11.07
CA ILE A 89 1.67 -9.54 -10.92
C ILE A 89 0.91 -9.79 -12.24
N LYS A 90 1.37 -9.26 -13.37
CA LYS A 90 0.85 -9.60 -14.70
C LYS A 90 1.44 -10.90 -15.23
N THR A 91 2.58 -11.31 -14.71
CA THR A 91 3.22 -12.59 -15.05
C THR A 91 2.64 -13.74 -14.23
N GLU A 92 2.70 -14.96 -14.76
CA GLU A 92 2.22 -16.14 -14.02
C GLU A 92 3.02 -16.41 -12.76
N GLN A 93 4.34 -16.17 -12.78
CA GLN A 93 5.20 -16.28 -11.61
C GLN A 93 4.81 -15.23 -10.56
N GLY A 94 4.59 -13.98 -10.99
CA GLY A 94 4.16 -12.90 -10.09
C GLY A 94 2.80 -13.18 -9.45
N LYS A 95 1.83 -13.71 -10.22
CA LYS A 95 0.55 -14.16 -9.67
C LYS A 95 0.71 -15.27 -8.64
N THR A 96 1.56 -16.25 -8.93
CA THR A 96 1.82 -17.34 -7.99
C THR A 96 2.36 -16.83 -6.66
N ILE A 97 3.28 -15.86 -6.69
CA ILE A 97 3.83 -15.26 -5.48
C ILE A 97 2.74 -14.44 -4.75
N LEU A 98 1.98 -13.62 -5.49
CA LEU A 98 0.85 -12.88 -4.92
C LEU A 98 -0.14 -13.82 -4.22
N HIS A 99 -0.52 -14.93 -4.84
CA HIS A 99 -1.46 -15.88 -4.26
C HIS A 99 -0.95 -16.44 -2.92
N ARG A 100 0.32 -16.82 -2.85
CA ARG A 100 0.94 -17.28 -1.59
C ARG A 100 0.92 -16.21 -0.50
N LEU A 101 1.18 -14.94 -0.86
CA LEU A 101 1.09 -13.84 0.10
C LEU A 101 -0.34 -13.65 0.60
N VAL A 102 -1.34 -13.78 -0.28
CA VAL A 102 -2.76 -13.63 0.05
C VAL A 102 -3.29 -14.80 0.90
N GLU A 103 -2.81 -16.02 0.66
CA GLU A 103 -3.18 -17.22 1.45
C GLU A 103 -2.95 -17.00 2.95
N ASP A 104 -1.85 -16.34 3.30
CA ASP A 104 -1.40 -16.09 4.68
C ASP A 104 -1.80 -14.71 5.22
N ALA A 105 -2.44 -13.86 4.42
CA ALA A 105 -2.81 -12.51 4.81
C ALA A 105 -4.17 -12.45 5.52
N ASP A 106 -4.30 -11.52 6.46
CA ASP A 106 -5.58 -11.14 7.06
C ASP A 106 -6.25 -10.03 6.25
N VAL A 107 -5.46 -9.11 5.70
CA VAL A 107 -5.96 -7.95 4.96
C VAL A 107 -5.23 -7.82 3.63
N PHE A 108 -5.98 -7.55 2.56
CA PHE A 108 -5.46 -7.06 1.30
C PHE A 108 -5.91 -5.61 1.11
N LEU A 109 -4.97 -4.67 1.03
CA LEU A 109 -5.25 -3.25 0.88
C LEU A 109 -4.85 -2.77 -0.50
N THR A 110 -5.75 -2.02 -1.16
CA THR A 110 -5.48 -1.40 -2.45
C THR A 110 -6.26 -0.11 -2.64
N ASN A 111 -5.69 0.82 -3.40
CA ASN A 111 -6.38 2.04 -3.86
C ASN A 111 -6.48 2.12 -5.40
N LEU A 112 -6.28 0.99 -6.07
CA LEU A 112 -6.43 0.93 -7.51
C LEU A 112 -7.90 1.00 -7.93
N ARG A 113 -8.12 1.53 -9.15
CA ARG A 113 -9.46 1.65 -9.74
C ARG A 113 -10.10 0.28 -9.94
N LYS A 114 -11.43 0.22 -9.87
CA LYS A 114 -12.25 -1.00 -10.01
C LYS A 114 -11.83 -1.87 -11.19
N ASN A 115 -11.80 -1.29 -12.40
CA ASN A 115 -11.44 -2.04 -13.61
C ASN A 115 -9.99 -2.56 -13.58
N THR A 116 -9.06 -1.84 -12.96
CA THR A 116 -7.67 -2.28 -12.83
C THR A 116 -7.56 -3.48 -11.90
N LYS A 117 -8.26 -3.45 -10.78
CA LYS A 117 -8.28 -4.58 -9.82
C LYS A 117 -8.82 -5.85 -10.48
N GLN A 118 -9.91 -5.75 -11.22
CA GLN A 118 -10.50 -6.88 -11.94
C GLN A 118 -9.55 -7.46 -13.00
N LYS A 119 -8.91 -6.60 -13.80
CA LYS A 119 -7.92 -7.03 -14.80
C LYS A 119 -6.71 -7.74 -14.19
N LEU A 120 -6.30 -7.34 -13.00
CA LEU A 120 -5.17 -7.91 -12.28
C LEU A 120 -5.54 -9.13 -11.43
N GLY A 121 -6.83 -9.43 -11.24
CA GLY A 121 -7.31 -10.50 -10.39
C GLY A 121 -7.09 -10.24 -8.89
N ILE A 122 -7.10 -8.96 -8.49
CA ILE A 122 -6.93 -8.54 -7.10
C ILE A 122 -8.19 -7.87 -6.53
N ASP A 123 -9.32 -8.02 -7.18
CA ASP A 123 -10.62 -7.68 -6.64
C ASP A 123 -11.05 -8.69 -5.56
N TYR A 124 -12.05 -8.33 -4.76
CA TYR A 124 -12.51 -9.17 -3.67
C TYR A 124 -12.96 -10.56 -4.13
N GLU A 125 -13.73 -10.65 -5.24
CA GLU A 125 -14.26 -11.90 -5.75
C GLU A 125 -13.15 -12.86 -6.22
N SER A 126 -12.03 -12.32 -6.68
CA SER A 126 -10.85 -13.09 -7.06
C SER A 126 -10.08 -13.56 -5.84
N LEU A 127 -9.80 -12.65 -4.89
CA LEU A 127 -8.96 -12.96 -3.73
C LEU A 127 -9.66 -13.86 -2.70
N LYS A 128 -10.98 -13.75 -2.53
CA LYS A 128 -11.73 -14.64 -1.61
C LYS A 128 -11.73 -16.11 -2.05
N LYS A 129 -11.46 -16.40 -3.31
CA LYS A 129 -11.30 -17.79 -3.79
C LYS A 129 -10.00 -18.41 -3.29
N ILE A 130 -8.98 -17.56 -3.03
CA ILE A 130 -7.68 -17.96 -2.53
C ILE A 130 -7.73 -18.03 -1.00
N ASN A 131 -8.24 -16.97 -0.37
CA ASN A 131 -8.39 -16.87 1.07
C ASN A 131 -9.82 -16.38 1.42
N PRO A 132 -10.73 -17.29 1.80
CA PRO A 132 -12.12 -16.93 2.13
C PRO A 132 -12.27 -15.99 3.34
N ARG A 133 -11.24 -15.85 4.17
CA ARG A 133 -11.22 -14.97 5.34
C ARG A 133 -10.65 -13.59 5.07
N ILE A 134 -10.17 -13.33 3.85
CA ILE A 134 -9.49 -12.09 3.51
C ILE A 134 -10.39 -10.87 3.72
N ILE A 135 -9.91 -9.89 4.44
CA ILE A 135 -10.51 -8.55 4.50
C ILE A 135 -9.97 -7.74 3.33
N HIS A 136 -10.81 -7.40 2.37
CA HIS A 136 -10.42 -6.58 1.22
C HIS A 136 -10.69 -5.11 1.49
N ALA A 137 -9.65 -4.38 1.90
CA ALA A 137 -9.71 -2.94 2.12
C ALA A 137 -9.47 -2.19 0.81
N ASN A 138 -10.47 -1.47 0.35
CA ASN A 138 -10.39 -0.67 -0.87
C ASN A 138 -10.55 0.80 -0.58
N VAL A 139 -9.55 1.59 -0.94
CA VAL A 139 -9.61 3.06 -0.87
C VAL A 139 -9.98 3.61 -2.25
N SER A 140 -11.05 4.37 -2.34
CA SER A 140 -11.51 5.00 -3.58
C SER A 140 -12.05 6.39 -3.30
N GLY A 141 -12.03 7.25 -4.31
CA GLY A 141 -12.50 8.63 -4.15
C GLY A 141 -14.02 8.78 -4.13
N PHE A 142 -14.75 7.85 -4.76
CA PHE A 142 -16.19 8.00 -5.00
C PHE A 142 -17.00 6.77 -4.57
N GLY A 143 -16.37 5.81 -3.87
CA GLY A 143 -17.04 4.58 -3.46
C GLY A 143 -17.03 3.48 -4.53
N PRO A 144 -17.56 2.28 -4.18
CA PRO A 144 -17.53 1.12 -5.05
C PRO A 144 -18.66 1.07 -6.08
N GLU A 145 -19.67 1.93 -5.96
CA GLU A 145 -20.89 1.92 -6.76
C GLU A 145 -21.25 3.32 -7.26
N GLY A 146 -22.02 3.40 -8.36
CA GLY A 146 -22.50 4.63 -8.95
C GLY A 146 -21.71 5.06 -10.19
N PRO A 147 -22.12 6.18 -10.83
CA PRO A 147 -21.57 6.60 -12.14
C PRO A 147 -20.10 7.01 -12.07
N MET A 148 -19.55 7.26 -10.89
CA MET A 148 -18.18 7.68 -10.67
C MET A 148 -17.29 6.59 -10.04
N ASP A 149 -17.76 5.35 -9.91
CA ASP A 149 -17.10 4.26 -9.19
C ASP A 149 -15.71 3.89 -9.75
N ASN A 150 -15.48 4.18 -11.03
CA ASN A 150 -14.20 3.92 -11.71
C ASN A 150 -13.40 5.19 -11.99
N LEU A 151 -13.84 6.36 -11.53
CA LEU A 151 -13.07 7.58 -11.68
C LEU A 151 -11.91 7.62 -10.66
N GLY A 152 -10.77 8.16 -11.12
CA GLY A 152 -9.67 8.49 -10.21
C GLY A 152 -10.04 9.73 -9.39
N ALA A 153 -9.80 9.67 -8.11
CA ALA A 153 -9.76 10.85 -7.27
C ALA A 153 -8.29 11.11 -6.98
N LEU A 154 -7.67 11.90 -7.81
CA LEU A 154 -6.42 12.54 -7.47
C LEU A 154 -6.76 13.73 -6.57
N THR A 155 -5.87 14.09 -5.68
CA THR A 155 -6.07 15.18 -4.73
C THR A 155 -6.50 16.47 -5.42
N PRO A 156 -7.17 17.42 -4.73
CA PRO A 156 -7.61 18.69 -5.30
C PRO A 156 -6.56 19.48 -6.08
N LEU A 157 -5.27 19.18 -5.86
CA LEU A 157 -4.15 19.79 -6.58
C LEU A 157 -4.24 19.62 -8.11
N ASP A 158 -4.68 18.47 -8.62
CA ASP A 158 -4.81 18.26 -10.07
C ASP A 158 -5.97 19.05 -10.68
N ARG A 159 -6.94 19.48 -9.85
CA ARG A 159 -8.01 20.38 -10.29
C ARG A 159 -7.60 21.85 -10.28
N LEU A 160 -6.57 22.18 -9.49
CA LEU A 160 -6.04 23.53 -9.36
C LEU A 160 -4.97 23.84 -10.42
N PHE A 161 -4.35 22.81 -11.02
CA PHE A 161 -3.32 22.95 -12.05
C PHE A 161 -3.65 22.02 -13.23
N PRO A 162 -4.66 22.37 -14.06
CA PRO A 162 -4.85 21.65 -15.31
C PRO A 162 -3.61 21.83 -16.18
N ALA A 163 -3.08 20.71 -16.70
CA ALA A 163 -1.95 20.70 -17.63
C ALA A 163 -2.33 21.34 -18.97
#